data_4cce3323084caf5814326a2f92a6b6a9
#
_entry.id   4cce3323084caf5814326a2f92a6b6a9
#
_cell.length_a   1.000
_cell.length_b   1.000
_cell.length_c   1.000
_cell.angle_alpha   90.00
_cell.angle_beta   90.00
_cell.angle_gamma   90.00
#
_symmetry.space_group_name_H-M   'P 1'
#
loop_
_entity.id
_entity.type
_entity.pdbx_description
1 polymer ?
#
loop_
_entity_poly.entity_id
_entity_poly.type
_entity_poly.pdbx_seq_one_letter_code
_entity_poly.pdbx_strand_id
1 'polypeptide(L)'
;NVKIVDLSSTLANPQSVDAVLTFRNLHNWLGPQIDLIFSNSYKVLKPGGIMGVVEHRAKPGTSLEEMKKSGYVTEEYAIKIAKKHGFKLVSKSEINANPKDTKDHPKGVWTLPPNLRLKEVDKEKYLEIGESDRMTLLFKKP
;
A
#
# COMPACT_ATOMS: atom_id res chain seq x y z
N ASN A 1 -9.42 -2.49 23.96
CA ASN A 1 -9.72 -1.07 23.71
C ASN A 1 -9.01 -0.62 22.43
N VAL A 2 -9.70 0.08 21.55
CA VAL A 2 -9.13 0.72 20.35
C VAL A 2 -8.81 2.18 20.70
N LYS A 3 -7.59 2.63 20.37
CA LYS A 3 -7.18 4.02 20.48
C LYS A 3 -6.99 4.59 19.08
N ILE A 4 -7.61 5.72 18.79
CA ILE A 4 -7.45 6.47 17.55
C ILE A 4 -6.34 7.50 17.75
N VAL A 5 -5.37 7.54 16.84
CA VAL A 5 -4.27 8.49 16.82
C VAL A 5 -4.10 9.09 15.44
N ASP A 6 -3.59 10.32 15.36
CA ASP A 6 -3.24 10.95 14.09
C ASP A 6 -1.97 10.33 13.52
N LEU A 7 -1.94 10.07 12.19
CA LEU A 7 -0.79 9.46 11.52
C LEU A 7 0.46 10.36 11.52
N SER A 8 0.31 11.66 11.66
CA SER A 8 1.42 12.61 11.78
C SER A 8 2.01 12.69 13.19
N SER A 9 1.33 12.09 14.17
CA SER A 9 1.76 12.05 15.57
C SER A 9 2.53 10.78 15.92
N THR A 10 2.91 10.64 17.18
CA THR A 10 3.48 9.40 17.72
C THR A 10 2.40 8.33 17.75
N LEU A 11 2.55 7.27 16.95
CA LEU A 11 1.54 6.19 16.82
C LEU A 11 1.36 5.41 18.14
N ALA A 12 2.45 5.17 18.85
CA ALA A 12 2.51 4.48 20.15
C ALA A 12 3.85 4.76 20.82
N ASN A 13 4.06 4.25 22.02
CA ASN A 13 5.38 4.28 22.65
C ASN A 13 6.41 3.52 21.79
N PRO A 14 7.68 3.96 21.77
CA PRO A 14 8.73 3.22 21.07
C PRO A 14 8.80 1.75 21.50
N GLN A 15 8.99 0.85 20.57
CA GLN A 15 9.16 -0.59 20.80
C GLN A 15 8.04 -1.23 21.66
N SER A 16 6.80 -0.79 21.43
CA SER A 16 5.64 -1.24 22.21
C SER A 16 4.65 -2.12 21.44
N VAL A 17 4.75 -2.16 20.10
CA VAL A 17 3.79 -2.90 19.26
C VAL A 17 4.46 -4.08 18.54
N ASP A 18 3.70 -5.12 18.30
CA ASP A 18 4.19 -6.35 17.65
C ASP A 18 4.03 -6.29 16.14
N ALA A 19 3.00 -5.57 15.66
CA ALA A 19 2.69 -5.45 14.24
C ALA A 19 2.16 -4.07 13.87
N VAL A 20 2.49 -3.61 12.66
CA VAL A 20 1.87 -2.49 11.96
C VAL A 20 1.30 -3.01 10.65
N LEU A 21 0.03 -2.73 10.36
CA LEU A 21 -0.63 -3.18 9.15
C LEU A 21 -1.21 -1.99 8.39
N THR A 22 -1.08 -2.01 7.07
CA THR A 22 -1.69 -1.00 6.20
C THR A 22 -2.31 -1.65 4.97
N PHE A 23 -3.51 -1.21 4.63
CA PHE A 23 -4.30 -1.76 3.55
C PHE A 23 -4.76 -0.64 2.62
N ARG A 24 -4.24 -0.63 1.38
CA ARG A 24 -4.63 0.29 0.30
C ARG A 24 -4.52 1.78 0.69
N ASN A 25 -3.40 2.15 1.29
CA ASN A 25 -3.15 3.53 1.75
C ASN A 25 -1.81 4.12 1.30
N LEU A 26 -0.83 3.32 0.85
CA LEU A 26 0.46 3.86 0.46
C LEU A 26 0.33 4.95 -0.62
N HIS A 27 -0.57 4.74 -1.59
CA HIS A 27 -0.83 5.70 -2.66
C HIS A 27 -1.31 7.08 -2.16
N ASN A 28 -1.92 7.15 -0.98
CA ASN A 28 -2.33 8.41 -0.35
C ASN A 28 -1.17 9.15 0.31
N TRP A 29 -0.02 8.49 0.52
CA TRP A 29 1.12 9.02 1.26
C TRP A 29 2.36 9.26 0.40
N LEU A 30 2.27 9.04 -0.91
CA LEU A 30 3.40 9.19 -1.83
C LEU A 30 4.05 10.58 -1.75
N GLY A 31 5.37 10.61 -1.58
CA GLY A 31 6.14 11.81 -1.30
C GLY A 31 6.65 11.81 0.15
N PRO A 32 6.83 12.99 0.78
CA PRO A 32 7.43 13.08 2.12
C PRO A 32 6.66 12.35 3.22
N GLN A 33 5.34 12.26 3.10
CA GLN A 33 4.48 11.66 4.12
C GLN A 33 4.74 10.15 4.31
N ILE A 34 5.03 9.42 3.24
CA ILE A 34 5.31 7.98 3.35
C ILE A 34 6.58 7.71 4.17
N ASP A 35 7.58 8.57 4.05
CA ASP A 35 8.80 8.48 4.85
C ASP A 35 8.50 8.63 6.35
N LEU A 36 7.67 9.60 6.70
CA LEU A 36 7.25 9.81 8.08
C LEU A 36 6.51 8.60 8.65
N ILE A 37 5.59 8.03 7.88
CA ILE A 37 4.79 6.87 8.31
C ILE A 37 5.65 5.63 8.49
N PHE A 38 6.56 5.34 7.56
CA PHE A 38 7.47 4.20 7.69
C PHE A 38 8.45 4.37 8.85
N SER A 39 9.00 5.58 9.05
CA SER A 39 9.85 5.91 10.19
C SER A 39 9.12 5.72 11.52
N ASN A 40 7.91 6.25 11.64
CA ASN A 40 7.11 6.11 12.86
C ASN A 40 6.72 4.65 13.11
N SER A 41 6.35 3.91 12.06
CA SER A 41 6.06 2.48 12.15
C SER A 41 7.25 1.68 12.66
N TYR A 42 8.44 1.96 12.12
CA TYR A 42 9.67 1.31 12.58
C TYR A 42 9.97 1.62 14.06
N LYS A 43 9.78 2.88 14.47
CA LYS A 43 10.05 3.33 15.85
C LYS A 43 9.17 2.61 16.88
N VAL A 44 7.88 2.43 16.58
CA VAL A 44 6.94 1.83 17.54
C VAL A 44 7.01 0.31 17.61
N LEU A 45 7.47 -0.34 16.53
CA LEU A 45 7.64 -1.79 16.49
C LEU A 45 8.75 -2.26 17.44
N LYS A 46 8.49 -3.35 18.15
CA LYS A 46 9.52 -4.11 18.87
C LYS A 46 10.57 -4.66 17.91
N PRO A 47 11.82 -4.95 18.35
CA PRO A 47 12.73 -5.80 17.60
C PRO A 47 12.03 -7.12 17.24
N GLY A 48 12.12 -7.55 15.99
CA GLY A 48 11.40 -8.72 15.49
C GLY A 48 9.95 -8.47 15.09
N GLY A 49 9.39 -7.30 15.39
CA GLY A 49 8.05 -6.91 14.97
C GLY A 49 7.89 -6.81 13.46
N ILE A 50 6.68 -6.92 12.98
CA ILE A 50 6.35 -7.01 11.54
C ILE A 50 5.58 -5.81 11.03
N MET A 51 5.77 -5.49 9.74
CA MET A 51 4.92 -4.56 9.00
C MET A 51 4.32 -5.28 7.80
N GLY A 52 2.99 -5.38 7.76
CA GLY A 52 2.24 -5.94 6.64
C GLY A 52 1.68 -4.84 5.75
N VAL A 53 1.87 -4.99 4.44
CA VAL A 53 1.42 -4.02 3.43
C VAL A 53 0.60 -4.73 2.37
N VAL A 54 -0.63 -4.27 2.17
CA VAL A 54 -1.46 -4.60 1.00
C VAL A 54 -1.73 -3.31 0.25
N GLU A 55 -1.36 -3.25 -1.03
CA GLU A 55 -1.54 -2.06 -1.85
C GLU A 55 -1.84 -2.41 -3.31
N HIS A 56 -2.56 -1.52 -4.00
CA HIS A 56 -2.78 -1.59 -5.44
C HIS A 56 -1.44 -1.60 -6.17
N ARG A 57 -1.18 -2.65 -6.96
CA ARG A 57 0.13 -2.90 -7.56
C ARG A 57 0.23 -2.33 -8.97
N ALA A 58 1.11 -1.35 -9.14
CA ALA A 58 1.45 -0.81 -10.46
C ALA A 58 2.30 -1.78 -11.30
N LYS A 59 2.36 -1.53 -12.61
CA LYS A 59 3.35 -2.18 -13.47
C LYS A 59 4.76 -1.75 -13.05
N PRO A 60 5.76 -2.64 -13.16
CA PRO A 60 7.15 -2.26 -12.94
C PRO A 60 7.54 -1.04 -13.78
N GLY A 61 8.35 -0.14 -13.21
CA GLY A 61 8.82 1.06 -13.90
C GLY A 61 7.82 2.22 -13.97
N THR A 62 6.63 2.10 -13.38
CA THR A 62 5.68 3.22 -13.28
C THR A 62 6.31 4.37 -12.48
N SER A 63 6.27 5.58 -13.05
CA SER A 63 6.83 6.78 -12.42
C SER A 63 6.06 7.21 -11.16
N LEU A 64 6.70 7.99 -10.30
CA LEU A 64 6.05 8.54 -9.09
C LEU A 64 4.80 9.37 -9.43
N GLU A 65 4.88 10.17 -10.50
CA GLU A 65 3.76 11.00 -10.95
C GLU A 65 2.58 10.14 -11.43
N GLU A 66 2.85 9.07 -12.15
CA GLU A 66 1.81 8.12 -12.58
C GLU A 66 1.21 7.35 -11.39
N MET A 67 2.03 6.94 -10.43
CA MET A 67 1.55 6.32 -9.19
C MET A 67 0.59 7.24 -8.43
N LYS A 68 0.94 8.52 -8.26
CA LYS A 68 0.08 9.53 -7.62
C LYS A 68 -1.24 9.71 -8.36
N LYS A 69 -1.20 9.72 -9.69
CA LYS A 69 -2.37 9.93 -10.53
C LYS A 69 -3.30 8.72 -10.57
N SER A 70 -2.74 7.53 -10.61
CA SER A 70 -3.50 6.27 -10.82
C SER A 70 -3.91 5.56 -9.54
N GLY A 71 -3.24 5.83 -8.42
CA GLY A 71 -3.45 5.12 -7.16
C GLY A 71 -2.79 3.73 -7.09
N TYR A 72 -2.07 3.33 -8.15
CA TYR A 72 -1.26 2.11 -8.15
C TYR A 72 0.17 2.42 -7.72
N VAL A 73 0.76 1.57 -6.91
CA VAL A 73 2.13 1.71 -6.40
C VAL A 73 2.97 0.52 -6.85
N THR A 74 4.22 0.75 -7.28
CA THR A 74 5.10 -0.35 -7.65
C THR A 74 5.61 -1.10 -6.41
N GLU A 75 5.84 -2.41 -6.53
CA GLU A 75 6.47 -3.19 -5.46
C GLU A 75 7.87 -2.65 -5.14
N GLU A 76 8.64 -2.28 -6.17
CA GLU A 76 9.99 -1.74 -6.02
C GLU A 76 10.00 -0.48 -5.16
N TYR A 77 9.02 0.41 -5.36
CA TYR A 77 8.89 1.64 -4.57
C TYR A 77 8.59 1.32 -3.10
N ALA A 78 7.59 0.46 -2.84
CA ALA A 78 7.23 0.05 -1.49
C ALA A 78 8.40 -0.61 -0.75
N ILE A 79 9.11 -1.52 -1.43
CA ILE A 79 10.29 -2.22 -0.87
C ILE A 79 11.43 -1.23 -0.61
N LYS A 80 11.69 -0.30 -1.53
CA LYS A 80 12.74 0.72 -1.40
C LYS A 80 12.49 1.59 -0.16
N ILE A 81 11.27 2.08 0.03
CA ILE A 81 10.90 2.90 1.19
C ILE A 81 11.06 2.10 2.49
N ALA A 82 10.56 0.87 2.53
CA ALA A 82 10.71 0.01 3.71
C ALA A 82 12.18 -0.20 4.08
N LYS A 83 13.02 -0.56 3.11
CA LYS A 83 14.47 -0.73 3.30
C LYS A 83 15.17 0.55 3.78
N LYS A 84 14.80 1.70 3.23
CA LYS A 84 15.33 3.02 3.64
C LYS A 84 15.14 3.25 5.15
N HIS A 85 14.03 2.76 5.71
CA HIS A 85 13.70 2.90 7.14
C HIS A 85 14.12 1.70 8.00
N GLY A 86 14.97 0.81 7.47
CA GLY A 86 15.57 -0.28 8.24
C GLY A 86 14.81 -1.61 8.21
N PHE A 87 13.68 -1.68 7.55
CA PHE A 87 12.92 -2.92 7.40
C PHE A 87 13.61 -3.91 6.45
N LYS A 88 13.44 -5.20 6.73
CA LYS A 88 13.81 -6.29 5.82
C LYS A 88 12.57 -6.93 5.23
N LEU A 89 12.55 -7.13 3.91
CA LEU A 89 11.51 -7.91 3.25
C LEU A 89 11.65 -9.38 3.64
N VAL A 90 10.58 -9.95 4.18
CA VAL A 90 10.53 -11.37 4.61
C VAL A 90 9.88 -12.23 3.54
N SER A 91 8.72 -11.81 3.03
CA SER A 91 7.98 -12.57 2.03
C SER A 91 7.03 -11.69 1.23
N LYS A 92 6.59 -12.24 0.10
CA LYS A 92 5.52 -11.71 -0.74
C LYS A 92 4.45 -12.77 -0.89
N SER A 93 3.20 -12.36 -1.11
CA SER A 93 2.10 -13.26 -1.41
C SER A 93 1.28 -12.74 -2.59
N GLU A 94 0.83 -13.64 -3.44
CA GLU A 94 -0.07 -13.35 -4.56
C GLU A 94 -1.55 -13.58 -4.21
N ILE A 95 -1.87 -13.74 -2.92
CA ILE A 95 -3.25 -14.00 -2.47
C ILE A 95 -4.25 -12.91 -2.89
N ASN A 96 -3.77 -11.67 -3.06
CA ASN A 96 -4.57 -10.52 -3.49
C ASN A 96 -4.30 -10.12 -4.95
N ALA A 97 -3.62 -10.96 -5.72
CA ALA A 97 -3.38 -10.70 -7.14
C ALA A 97 -4.65 -10.83 -7.97
N ASN A 98 -4.79 -9.95 -8.95
CA ASN A 98 -5.83 -10.05 -9.96
C ASN A 98 -5.24 -9.89 -11.37
N PRO A 99 -5.01 -10.99 -12.10
CA PRO A 99 -4.41 -10.93 -13.44
C PRO A 99 -5.32 -10.29 -14.50
N LYS A 100 -6.62 -10.10 -14.22
CA LYS A 100 -7.55 -9.39 -15.11
C LYS A 100 -7.35 -7.88 -15.08
N ASP A 101 -6.72 -7.34 -14.01
CA ASP A 101 -6.49 -5.90 -13.88
C ASP A 101 -5.33 -5.45 -14.76
N THR A 102 -5.65 -4.75 -15.85
CA THR A 102 -4.68 -4.22 -16.81
C THR A 102 -3.96 -2.95 -16.35
N LYS A 103 -4.43 -2.32 -15.26
CA LYS A 103 -3.80 -1.16 -14.57
C LYS A 103 -3.67 0.12 -15.42
N ASP A 104 -4.45 0.23 -16.48
CA ASP A 104 -4.45 1.34 -17.45
C ASP A 104 -5.82 2.02 -17.57
N HIS A 105 -6.58 1.98 -16.49
CA HIS A 105 -7.95 2.47 -16.47
C HIS A 105 -8.04 4.00 -16.46
N PRO A 106 -9.09 4.61 -17.06
CA PRO A 106 -9.19 6.06 -17.26
C PRO A 106 -9.12 6.91 -15.97
N LYS A 107 -9.61 6.38 -14.86
CA LYS A 107 -9.54 7.02 -13.53
C LYS A 107 -8.64 6.23 -12.57
N GLY A 108 -7.62 5.56 -13.09
CA GLY A 108 -6.75 4.71 -12.30
C GLY A 108 -7.53 3.61 -11.58
N VAL A 109 -7.06 3.20 -10.43
CA VAL A 109 -7.67 2.16 -9.60
C VAL A 109 -9.14 2.42 -9.25
N TRP A 110 -9.52 3.69 -9.16
CA TRP A 110 -10.90 4.08 -8.81
C TRP A 110 -11.92 3.84 -9.93
N THR A 111 -11.48 3.45 -11.12
CA THR A 111 -12.35 2.95 -12.19
C THR A 111 -12.98 1.62 -11.81
N LEU A 112 -12.24 0.79 -11.07
CA LEU A 112 -12.65 -0.54 -10.65
C LEU A 112 -13.57 -0.54 -9.41
N PRO A 113 -14.26 -1.66 -9.11
CA PRO A 113 -14.96 -1.84 -7.84
C PRO A 113 -14.01 -1.63 -6.63
N PRO A 114 -14.53 -1.16 -5.50
CA PRO A 114 -15.93 -0.79 -5.25
C PRO A 114 -16.32 0.61 -5.74
N ASN A 115 -15.34 1.43 -6.17
CA ASN A 115 -15.59 2.83 -6.50
C ASN A 115 -16.41 3.03 -7.76
N LEU A 116 -16.11 2.32 -8.85
CA LEU A 116 -16.77 2.46 -10.16
C LEU A 116 -16.95 3.93 -10.56
N ARG A 117 -15.85 4.70 -10.52
CA ARG A 117 -15.90 6.19 -10.65
C ARG A 117 -16.47 6.67 -11.98
N LEU A 118 -16.49 5.83 -13.02
CA LEU A 118 -17.14 6.13 -14.29
C LEU A 118 -18.65 5.84 -14.30
N LYS A 119 -19.20 5.39 -13.16
CA LYS A 119 -20.62 5.07 -12.98
C LYS A 119 -21.09 4.01 -13.98
N GLU A 120 -22.03 4.37 -14.88
CA GLU A 120 -22.61 3.43 -15.85
C GLU A 120 -21.74 3.20 -17.08
N VAL A 121 -20.68 4.03 -17.30
CA VAL A 121 -19.78 3.85 -18.46
C VAL A 121 -18.96 2.61 -18.31
N ASP A 122 -19.14 1.64 -19.21
CA ASP A 122 -18.45 0.32 -19.21
C ASP A 122 -18.52 -0.43 -17.89
N LYS A 123 -19.56 -0.20 -17.11
CA LYS A 123 -19.72 -0.73 -15.74
C LYS A 123 -19.58 -2.26 -15.68
N GLU A 124 -20.22 -2.98 -16.59
CA GLU A 124 -20.16 -4.44 -16.64
C GLU A 124 -18.73 -4.94 -16.87
N LYS A 125 -17.99 -4.29 -17.77
CA LYS A 125 -16.58 -4.58 -18.02
C LYS A 125 -15.74 -4.45 -16.74
N TYR A 126 -15.92 -3.37 -15.98
CA TYR A 126 -15.15 -3.15 -14.75
C TYR A 126 -15.60 -4.07 -13.62
N LEU A 127 -16.88 -4.43 -13.55
CA LEU A 127 -17.35 -5.44 -12.61
C LEU A 127 -16.77 -6.83 -12.94
N GLU A 128 -16.61 -7.17 -14.22
CA GLU A 128 -16.02 -8.44 -14.65
C GLU A 128 -14.51 -8.51 -14.32
N ILE A 129 -13.80 -7.39 -14.44
CA ILE A 129 -12.40 -7.30 -13.98
C ILE A 129 -12.33 -7.52 -12.47
N GLY A 130 -13.27 -6.93 -11.72
CA GLY A 130 -13.30 -7.01 -10.27
C GLY A 130 -12.40 -5.97 -9.60
N GLU A 131 -12.01 -6.23 -8.36
CA GLU A 131 -11.12 -5.35 -7.61
C GLU A 131 -9.69 -5.37 -8.21
N SER A 132 -8.93 -4.33 -7.92
CA SER A 132 -7.56 -4.16 -8.42
C SER A 132 -6.63 -5.32 -8.06
N ASP A 133 -5.62 -5.50 -8.89
CA ASP A 133 -4.45 -6.31 -8.55
C ASP A 133 -3.68 -5.68 -7.38
N ARG A 134 -3.36 -6.48 -6.36
CA ARG A 134 -2.70 -5.97 -5.15
C ARG A 134 -1.49 -6.80 -4.79
N MET A 135 -0.39 -6.10 -4.46
CA MET A 135 0.74 -6.69 -3.78
C MET A 135 0.37 -6.99 -2.32
N THR A 136 0.97 -8.01 -1.77
CA THR A 136 0.96 -8.32 -0.33
C THR A 136 2.39 -8.57 0.12
N LEU A 137 2.91 -7.69 0.96
CA LEU A 137 4.31 -7.68 1.38
C LEU A 137 4.40 -7.81 2.89
N LEU A 138 5.33 -8.63 3.36
CA LEU A 138 5.68 -8.75 4.76
C LEU A 138 7.11 -8.27 5.01
N PHE A 139 7.22 -7.27 5.86
CA PHE A 139 8.50 -6.74 6.33
C PHE A 139 8.71 -7.07 7.80
N LYS A 140 9.96 -7.07 8.24
CA LYS A 140 10.35 -7.28 9.63
C LYS A 140 11.32 -6.19 10.07
N LYS A 141 11.14 -5.69 11.27
CA LYS A 141 12.17 -4.92 11.98
C LYS A 141 13.16 -5.91 12.57
N PRO A 142 14.45 -5.85 12.18
CA PRO A 142 15.47 -6.73 12.74
C PRO A 142 15.62 -6.63 14.25
#